data_b1959a0cb6a0634c1140e982dfdc858f
#
_entry.id   b1959a0cb6a0634c1140e982dfdc858f
#
_cell.length_a   1.000
_cell.length_b   1.000
_cell.length_c   1.000
_cell.angle_alpha   90.00
_cell.angle_beta   90.00
_cell.angle_gamma   90.00
#
_symmetry.space_group_name_H-M   'P 1'
#
loop_
_entity.id
_entity.type
_entity.pdbx_description
1 polymer ?
#
loop_
_entity_poly.entity_id
_entity_poly.type
_entity_poly.pdbx_seq_one_letter_code
_entity_poly.pdbx_strand_id
1 'polypeptide(L)'
;MKTITQILIVLLLFTQTIVGQIGTRFPSEKKIVTDPVTGIQLTFLTSKSAGDSKIYQTHNQWTADGGWIIFRSDRVKGEAMAVNEKTGVIVQVSEGGFTGMLNVARQSMKLYFMKNHPSEPGSVQIIEVDLAKLFADSEAGKLKSASVYQRICGITPPEIGASGDMALDADEEYVYFRAGKEESSKHLPEGTKISANFGPRNMGAGPAGLAGMNIKTGETRFIVAVPFQVGHIQANPWVPGEIVFCWETGGKAPQRTWTVRADGTGLRPLYHESDYEWVTHEAIISKDEVAFAIMGDRKLSTPEKPVDFKNPGPELTWGNSGTREKPSGLGIINLRTREMTIAGQTASGSGPWHVNGSADGRWAAFDDFKRNIYLIDRKTHEMILLSGGHKTTASDHPHPTFSADGTRIEIQSAMISEDNKSMNICIIPLPKAWLLRK
;
A
#
# COMPACT_ATOMS: atom_id res chain seq x y z
N MET A 1 18.74 58.21 46.42
CA MET A 1 18.40 57.76 45.10
C MET A 1 19.06 56.40 44.89
N LYS A 2 18.29 55.30 44.93
CA LYS A 2 18.80 53.93 44.68
C LYS A 2 18.36 53.54 43.28
N THR A 3 19.32 53.32 42.38
CA THR A 3 19.09 52.91 41.01
C THR A 3 18.93 51.39 40.99
N ILE A 4 17.75 50.91 40.64
CA ILE A 4 17.45 49.49 40.46
C ILE A 4 17.78 49.15 39.01
N THR A 5 18.84 48.34 38.79
CA THR A 5 19.19 47.79 37.48
C THR A 5 18.32 46.54 37.27
N GLN A 6 17.37 46.59 36.35
CA GLN A 6 16.58 45.41 35.91
C GLN A 6 17.44 44.64 34.89
N ILE A 7 17.81 43.43 35.26
CA ILE A 7 18.41 42.45 34.34
C ILE A 7 17.30 41.76 33.58
N LEU A 8 17.17 42.02 32.29
CA LEU A 8 16.26 41.37 31.37
C LEU A 8 16.90 40.05 30.92
N ILE A 9 16.43 38.91 31.46
CA ILE A 9 16.84 37.59 30.99
C ILE A 9 16.01 37.29 29.75
N VAL A 10 16.60 37.39 28.57
CA VAL A 10 16.00 36.93 27.31
C VAL A 10 16.17 35.39 27.21
N LEU A 11 15.12 34.66 27.47
CA LEU A 11 15.08 33.22 27.18
C LEU A 11 15.00 33.06 25.65
N LEU A 12 16.12 32.81 25.01
CA LEU A 12 16.15 32.32 23.62
C LEU A 12 15.65 30.87 23.60
N LEU A 13 14.36 30.69 23.28
CA LEU A 13 13.82 29.40 22.89
C LEU A 13 14.46 29.02 21.54
N PHE A 14 15.55 28.26 21.60
CA PHE A 14 16.04 27.53 20.43
C PHE A 14 14.97 26.47 20.09
N THR A 15 14.15 26.72 19.09
CA THR A 15 13.44 25.65 18.39
C THR A 15 14.49 24.83 17.65
N GLN A 16 15.05 23.83 18.31
CA GLN A 16 15.82 22.82 17.63
C GLN A 16 14.85 22.12 16.69
N THR A 17 14.98 22.34 15.40
CA THR A 17 14.47 21.39 14.41
C THR A 17 15.15 20.07 14.72
N ILE A 18 14.39 19.13 15.29
CA ILE A 18 14.87 17.78 15.51
C ILE A 18 15.08 17.20 14.10
N VAL A 19 16.31 17.25 13.61
CA VAL A 19 16.72 16.41 12.50
C VAL A 19 16.73 15.00 13.08
N GLY A 20 15.69 14.25 12.79
CA GLY A 20 15.54 12.93 13.38
C GLY A 20 16.65 12.01 12.90
N GLN A 21 17.44 11.50 13.84
CA GLN A 21 18.37 10.42 13.60
C GLN A 21 17.59 9.10 13.50
N ILE A 22 17.94 8.24 12.57
CA ILE A 22 17.40 6.86 12.50
C ILE A 22 17.57 6.17 13.87
N GLY A 23 16.52 5.50 14.34
CA GLY A 23 16.47 4.88 15.67
C GLY A 23 15.96 5.81 16.78
N THR A 24 15.70 7.09 16.52
CA THR A 24 15.07 7.99 17.50
C THR A 24 13.74 7.41 17.96
N ARG A 25 13.55 7.35 19.29
CA ARG A 25 12.35 6.82 19.93
C ARG A 25 11.38 7.94 20.30
N PHE A 26 10.10 7.65 20.07
CA PHE A 26 8.99 8.49 20.51
C PHE A 26 8.15 7.70 21.54
N PRO A 27 7.55 8.38 22.51
CA PRO A 27 6.71 7.72 23.51
C PRO A 27 5.48 7.08 22.86
N SER A 28 4.94 6.08 23.54
CA SER A 28 3.69 5.44 23.14
C SER A 28 2.53 6.43 23.06
N GLU A 29 1.78 6.33 21.98
CA GLU A 29 0.53 7.08 21.78
C GLU A 29 -0.68 6.14 21.80
N LYS A 30 -0.48 4.89 22.21
CA LYS A 30 -1.46 3.82 22.17
C LYS A 30 -2.72 4.17 22.95
N LYS A 31 -3.89 3.99 22.31
CA LYS A 31 -5.22 4.18 22.90
C LYS A 31 -6.12 3.01 22.52
N ILE A 32 -6.96 2.59 23.46
CA ILE A 32 -8.04 1.63 23.21
C ILE A 32 -9.34 2.43 23.13
N VAL A 33 -10.08 2.23 22.03
CA VAL A 33 -11.33 2.95 21.75
C VAL A 33 -12.41 1.94 21.40
N THR A 34 -13.58 2.08 21.98
CA THR A 34 -14.73 1.27 21.58
C THR A 34 -15.30 1.79 20.26
N ASP A 35 -15.42 0.93 19.29
CA ASP A 35 -16.06 1.26 18.01
C ASP A 35 -17.49 1.73 18.26
N PRO A 36 -17.89 2.93 17.79
CA PRO A 36 -19.20 3.50 18.12
C PRO A 36 -20.36 2.79 17.43
N VAL A 37 -20.09 1.97 16.43
CA VAL A 37 -21.12 1.26 15.63
C VAL A 37 -21.22 -0.20 16.02
N THR A 38 -20.06 -0.88 16.18
CA THR A 38 -20.02 -2.34 16.39
C THR A 38 -19.72 -2.74 17.83
N GLY A 39 -19.21 -1.82 18.66
CA GLY A 39 -18.80 -2.11 20.03
C GLY A 39 -17.45 -2.83 20.16
N ILE A 40 -16.78 -3.15 19.05
CA ILE A 40 -15.47 -3.82 19.07
C ILE A 40 -14.41 -2.87 19.66
N GLN A 41 -13.47 -3.44 20.43
CA GLN A 41 -12.35 -2.67 20.97
C GLN A 41 -11.26 -2.50 19.91
N LEU A 42 -11.07 -1.27 19.47
CA LEU A 42 -10.04 -0.86 18.52
C LEU A 42 -8.78 -0.45 19.27
N THR A 43 -7.61 -0.83 18.77
CA THR A 43 -6.32 -0.38 19.30
C THR A 43 -5.67 0.60 18.33
N PHE A 44 -5.76 1.90 18.65
CA PHE A 44 -4.98 2.91 17.96
C PHE A 44 -3.55 2.89 18.48
N LEU A 45 -2.60 2.59 17.61
CA LEU A 45 -1.17 2.57 17.94
C LEU A 45 -0.54 3.95 17.88
N THR A 46 -1.13 4.85 17.09
CA THR A 46 -0.79 6.27 17.03
C THR A 46 -2.04 7.10 17.27
N SER A 47 -1.90 8.33 17.80
CA SER A 47 -3.06 9.15 18.13
C SER A 47 -2.84 10.66 17.99
N LYS A 48 -1.66 11.09 17.58
CA LYS A 48 -1.38 12.50 17.27
C LYS A 48 -1.69 12.81 15.82
N SER A 49 -1.96 14.08 15.53
CA SER A 49 -2.16 14.59 14.17
C SER A 49 -0.82 14.73 13.44
N ALA A 50 -0.11 13.63 13.23
CA ALA A 50 1.21 13.57 12.62
C ALA A 50 1.18 12.96 11.20
N GLY A 51 0.02 12.95 10.54
CA GLY A 51 -0.10 12.47 9.17
C GLY A 51 0.27 10.99 8.98
N ASP A 52 0.00 10.16 9.99
CA ASP A 52 0.36 8.74 9.93
C ASP A 52 -0.45 8.02 8.85
N SER A 53 0.24 7.35 7.95
CA SER A 53 -0.40 6.52 6.94
C SER A 53 0.32 5.18 6.81
N LYS A 54 -0.48 4.12 6.77
CA LYS A 54 0.05 2.76 6.59
C LYS A 54 0.66 2.57 5.20
N ILE A 55 1.45 1.54 5.03
CA ILE A 55 1.84 1.05 3.70
C ILE A 55 0.57 0.59 2.98
N TYR A 56 0.50 0.76 1.67
CA TYR A 56 -0.68 0.36 0.88
C TYR A 56 -0.97 -1.14 1.06
N GLN A 57 -2.25 -1.55 1.07
CA GLN A 57 -2.68 -2.92 1.39
C GLN A 57 -2.09 -4.04 0.52
N THR A 58 -1.41 -3.69 -0.57
CA THR A 58 -0.72 -4.63 -1.45
C THR A 58 0.60 -5.16 -0.88
N HIS A 59 1.12 -4.53 0.18
CA HIS A 59 2.42 -4.81 0.75
C HIS A 59 2.32 -5.25 2.20
N ASN A 60 3.33 -5.98 2.67
CA ASN A 60 3.44 -6.37 4.07
C ASN A 60 3.60 -5.15 4.98
N GLN A 61 2.96 -5.19 6.15
CA GLN A 61 2.94 -4.10 7.13
C GLN A 61 3.81 -4.42 8.34
N TRP A 62 3.82 -5.70 8.76
CA TRP A 62 4.51 -6.18 9.95
C TRP A 62 5.92 -6.64 9.66
N THR A 63 6.82 -6.42 10.60
CA THR A 63 8.14 -7.05 10.61
C THR A 63 8.03 -8.57 10.71
N ALA A 64 9.08 -9.29 10.31
CA ALA A 64 9.10 -10.75 10.26
C ALA A 64 8.80 -11.44 11.62
N ASP A 65 9.13 -10.78 12.74
CA ASP A 65 8.80 -11.23 14.10
C ASP A 65 7.36 -10.89 14.53
N GLY A 66 6.60 -10.16 13.68
CA GLY A 66 5.23 -9.69 13.96
C GLY A 66 5.14 -8.64 15.06
N GLY A 67 6.26 -8.10 15.55
CA GLY A 67 6.29 -7.19 16.70
C GLY A 67 6.11 -5.72 16.35
N TRP A 68 6.41 -5.32 15.13
CA TRP A 68 6.40 -3.93 14.69
C TRP A 68 5.61 -3.73 13.40
N ILE A 69 4.98 -2.59 13.29
CA ILE A 69 4.28 -2.14 12.08
C ILE A 69 5.03 -0.94 11.51
N ILE A 70 5.32 -0.97 10.21
CA ILE A 70 6.00 0.10 9.51
C ILE A 70 4.96 1.01 8.85
N PHE A 71 5.16 2.33 8.96
CA PHE A 71 4.23 3.33 8.42
C PHE A 71 4.94 4.63 8.04
N ARG A 72 4.26 5.47 7.29
CA ARG A 72 4.70 6.84 6.93
C ARG A 72 4.19 7.81 7.97
N SER A 73 4.98 8.87 8.24
CA SER A 73 4.59 9.88 9.23
C SER A 73 5.29 11.20 8.98
N ASP A 74 4.62 12.29 9.30
CA ASP A 74 5.21 13.64 9.28
C ASP A 74 5.89 14.01 10.60
N ARG A 75 6.01 13.07 11.59
CA ARG A 75 6.77 13.29 12.84
C ARG A 75 8.20 13.70 12.57
N VAL A 76 8.83 13.06 11.60
CA VAL A 76 10.07 13.46 10.99
C VAL A 76 9.81 13.48 9.49
N LYS A 77 9.80 14.67 8.92
CA LYS A 77 9.36 14.87 7.54
C LYS A 77 10.17 14.03 6.54
N GLY A 78 9.47 13.23 5.75
CA GLY A 78 10.05 12.39 4.71
C GLY A 78 10.62 11.07 5.20
N GLU A 79 10.45 10.73 6.49
CA GLU A 79 11.01 9.52 7.07
C GLU A 79 9.91 8.49 7.40
N ALA A 80 10.30 7.22 7.41
CA ALA A 80 9.46 6.11 7.81
C ALA A 80 9.58 5.85 9.32
N MET A 81 8.49 5.39 9.92
CA MET A 81 8.39 5.04 11.32
C MET A 81 8.01 3.58 11.49
N ALA A 82 8.35 3.01 12.63
CA ALA A 82 7.85 1.75 13.14
C ALA A 82 7.13 1.97 14.47
N VAL A 83 6.02 1.28 14.71
CA VAL A 83 5.38 1.23 16.03
C VAL A 83 5.37 -0.20 16.54
N ASN A 84 5.80 -0.40 17.78
CA ASN A 84 5.72 -1.71 18.43
C ASN A 84 4.27 -1.97 18.84
N GLU A 85 3.66 -3.02 18.31
CA GLU A 85 2.24 -3.31 18.53
C GLU A 85 1.92 -3.56 20.02
N LYS A 86 2.83 -4.18 20.76
CA LYS A 86 2.65 -4.49 22.19
C LYS A 86 2.83 -3.24 23.07
N THR A 87 3.93 -2.53 22.92
CA THR A 87 4.30 -1.41 23.81
C THR A 87 3.79 -0.05 23.36
N GLY A 88 3.51 0.11 22.05
CA GLY A 88 3.15 1.39 21.43
C GLY A 88 4.34 2.34 21.21
N VAL A 89 5.56 1.94 21.55
CA VAL A 89 6.76 2.74 21.30
C VAL A 89 6.94 2.93 19.79
N ILE A 90 7.23 4.17 19.37
CA ILE A 90 7.45 4.52 17.97
C ILE A 90 8.95 4.77 17.77
N VAL A 91 9.49 4.30 16.63
CA VAL A 91 10.92 4.42 16.27
C VAL A 91 11.04 4.89 14.83
N GLN A 92 11.89 5.87 14.56
CA GLN A 92 12.26 6.27 13.20
C GLN A 92 13.09 5.15 12.55
N VAL A 93 12.72 4.71 11.33
CA VAL A 93 13.36 3.56 10.66
C VAL A 93 14.00 3.91 9.31
N SER A 94 14.00 5.16 8.93
CA SER A 94 14.77 5.64 7.78
C SER A 94 15.46 6.98 8.09
N GLU A 95 16.50 7.31 7.32
CA GLU A 95 17.18 8.60 7.38
C GLU A 95 17.61 9.04 5.98
N GLY A 96 17.36 10.32 5.69
CA GLY A 96 17.69 10.92 4.41
C GLY A 96 16.61 10.75 3.35
N GLY A 97 15.40 10.45 3.76
CA GLY A 97 14.20 10.35 2.92
C GLY A 97 14.08 9.07 2.14
N PHE A 98 12.89 8.84 1.60
CA PHE A 98 12.58 7.74 0.68
C PHE A 98 11.58 8.20 -0.40
N THR A 99 11.48 7.42 -1.47
CA THR A 99 10.47 7.58 -2.53
C THR A 99 9.79 6.24 -2.82
N GLY A 100 8.60 6.28 -3.39
CA GLY A 100 7.84 5.09 -3.73
C GLY A 100 7.30 4.34 -2.52
N MET A 101 7.24 3.00 -2.63
CA MET A 101 6.66 2.11 -1.63
C MET A 101 7.71 1.59 -0.65
N LEU A 102 7.35 1.55 0.63
CA LEU A 102 8.11 0.85 1.66
C LEU A 102 7.82 -0.66 1.57
N ASN A 103 8.85 -1.49 1.67
CA ASN A 103 8.75 -2.94 1.58
C ASN A 103 9.32 -3.59 2.83
N VAL A 104 8.45 -4.10 3.68
CA VAL A 104 8.81 -4.84 4.89
C VAL A 104 9.02 -6.30 4.53
N ALA A 105 10.22 -6.81 4.78
CA ALA A 105 10.57 -8.20 4.55
C ALA A 105 9.74 -9.13 5.44
N ARG A 106 9.33 -10.28 4.89
CA ARG A 106 8.49 -11.26 5.61
C ARG A 106 9.31 -12.31 6.35
N GLN A 107 10.54 -12.56 5.88
CA GLN A 107 11.41 -13.60 6.42
C GLN A 107 12.54 -13.02 7.28
N SER A 108 13.03 -11.84 6.89
CA SER A 108 14.11 -11.16 7.62
C SER A 108 13.61 -9.89 8.30
N MET A 109 14.28 -9.45 9.33
CA MET A 109 14.01 -8.20 10.03
C MET A 109 14.60 -7.02 9.24
N LYS A 110 14.10 -6.82 8.01
CA LYS A 110 14.59 -5.79 7.10
C LYS A 110 13.47 -4.95 6.49
N LEU A 111 13.83 -3.73 6.13
CA LEU A 111 12.99 -2.80 5.37
C LEU A 111 13.75 -2.38 4.12
N TYR A 112 13.04 -2.35 2.98
CA TYR A 112 13.59 -1.90 1.70
C TYR A 112 12.78 -0.73 1.16
N PHE A 113 13.48 0.24 0.55
CA PHE A 113 12.85 1.37 -0.13
C PHE A 113 13.77 1.96 -1.19
N MET A 114 13.19 2.76 -2.07
CA MET A 114 13.92 3.56 -3.05
C MET A 114 14.26 4.93 -2.49
N LYS A 115 15.39 5.47 -2.93
CA LYS A 115 15.80 6.85 -2.70
C LYS A 115 16.36 7.43 -4.01
N ASN A 116 15.94 8.64 -4.36
CA ASN A 116 16.49 9.31 -5.54
C ASN A 116 18.02 9.46 -5.41
N HIS A 117 18.74 9.19 -6.49
CA HIS A 117 20.19 9.42 -6.50
C HIS A 117 20.47 10.93 -6.41
N PRO A 118 21.37 11.38 -5.51
CA PRO A 118 21.53 12.80 -5.23
C PRO A 118 22.12 13.62 -6.40
N SER A 119 22.86 12.99 -7.29
CA SER A 119 23.59 13.66 -8.38
C SER A 119 23.33 13.08 -9.77
N GLU A 120 22.52 12.01 -9.89
CA GLU A 120 22.26 11.33 -11.16
C GLU A 120 20.76 11.24 -11.40
N PRO A 121 20.17 12.21 -12.13
CA PRO A 121 18.74 12.17 -12.47
C PRO A 121 18.37 10.90 -13.24
N GLY A 122 17.22 10.28 -12.91
CA GLY A 122 16.76 9.04 -13.51
C GLY A 122 17.27 7.77 -12.82
N SER A 123 18.25 7.89 -11.92
CA SER A 123 18.72 6.79 -11.08
C SER A 123 18.08 6.82 -9.70
N VAL A 124 17.83 5.63 -9.14
CA VAL A 124 17.43 5.45 -7.74
C VAL A 124 18.39 4.50 -7.04
N GLN A 125 18.60 4.75 -5.76
CA GLN A 125 19.28 3.85 -4.86
C GLN A 125 18.25 2.92 -4.23
N ILE A 126 18.52 1.62 -4.18
CA ILE A 126 17.75 0.67 -3.37
C ILE A 126 18.44 0.56 -2.02
N ILE A 127 17.70 0.90 -0.97
CA ILE A 127 18.19 0.93 0.41
C ILE A 127 17.62 -0.26 1.18
N GLU A 128 18.48 -0.93 1.92
CA GLU A 128 18.14 -1.94 2.93
C GLU A 128 18.37 -1.36 4.32
N VAL A 129 17.45 -1.58 5.25
CA VAL A 129 17.61 -1.25 6.67
C VAL A 129 17.61 -2.53 7.49
N ASP A 130 18.62 -2.71 8.33
CA ASP A 130 18.68 -3.78 9.36
C ASP A 130 17.86 -3.35 10.58
N LEU A 131 16.59 -3.73 10.60
CA LEU A 131 15.64 -3.38 11.66
C LEU A 131 15.99 -4.07 13.00
N ALA A 132 16.51 -5.29 12.97
CA ALA A 132 16.87 -6.00 14.20
C ALA A 132 17.95 -5.25 14.96
N LYS A 133 19.02 -4.89 14.28
CA LYS A 133 20.13 -4.12 14.86
C LYS A 133 19.69 -2.71 15.27
N LEU A 134 18.89 -2.05 14.43
CA LEU A 134 18.36 -0.73 14.70
C LEU A 134 17.54 -0.70 16.00
N PHE A 135 16.59 -1.62 16.15
CA PHE A 135 15.71 -1.67 17.33
C PHE A 135 16.50 -2.01 18.60
N ALA A 136 17.47 -2.93 18.52
CA ALA A 136 18.32 -3.28 19.66
C ALA A 136 19.18 -2.08 20.12
N ASP A 137 19.86 -1.40 19.20
CA ASP A 137 20.69 -0.23 19.51
C ASP A 137 19.82 0.93 20.01
N SER A 138 18.63 1.14 19.42
CA SER A 138 17.65 2.13 19.84
C SER A 138 17.13 1.88 21.24
N GLU A 139 16.82 0.65 21.59
CA GLU A 139 16.36 0.27 22.95
C GLU A 139 17.46 0.45 23.99
N ALA A 140 18.70 0.12 23.63
CA ALA A 140 19.86 0.28 24.49
C ALA A 140 20.37 1.73 24.63
N GLY A 141 19.79 2.69 23.88
CA GLY A 141 20.28 4.07 23.83
C GLY A 141 21.68 4.21 23.23
N LYS A 142 22.07 3.31 22.32
CA LYS A 142 23.41 3.21 21.71
C LYS A 142 23.37 3.44 20.20
N LEU A 143 22.60 4.44 19.76
CA LEU A 143 22.45 4.76 18.36
C LEU A 143 23.79 5.13 17.71
N LYS A 144 23.95 4.67 16.46
CA LYS A 144 25.09 4.93 15.59
C LYS A 144 24.65 5.72 14.37
N SER A 145 25.57 6.07 13.49
CA SER A 145 25.26 6.74 12.22
C SER A 145 24.37 5.85 11.33
N ALA A 146 23.56 6.46 10.45
CA ALA A 146 22.66 5.78 9.56
C ALA A 146 23.34 4.68 8.73
N SER A 147 24.58 4.89 8.30
CA SER A 147 25.37 3.92 7.52
C SER A 147 25.61 2.58 8.21
N VAL A 148 25.40 2.50 9.54
CA VAL A 148 25.50 1.25 10.30
C VAL A 148 24.23 0.40 10.16
N TYR A 149 23.12 1.05 9.86
CA TYR A 149 21.78 0.42 9.76
C TYR A 149 21.26 0.38 8.33
N GLN A 150 21.64 1.36 7.50
CA GLN A 150 21.22 1.50 6.10
C GLN A 150 22.37 1.12 5.16
N ARG A 151 22.09 0.19 4.23
CA ARG A 151 23.00 -0.22 3.18
C ARG A 151 22.39 0.10 1.81
N ILE A 152 23.20 0.63 0.89
CA ILE A 152 22.84 0.72 -0.53
C ILE A 152 23.01 -0.67 -1.13
N CYS A 153 21.93 -1.29 -1.58
CA CYS A 153 21.96 -2.57 -2.31
C CYS A 153 22.51 -2.42 -3.72
N GLY A 154 22.15 -1.32 -4.38
CA GLY A 154 22.59 -0.96 -5.72
C GLY A 154 21.99 0.36 -6.15
N ILE A 155 22.46 0.85 -7.29
CA ILE A 155 21.98 2.06 -7.97
C ILE A 155 21.47 1.63 -9.34
N THR A 156 20.26 2.03 -9.71
CA THR A 156 19.72 1.69 -11.04
C THR A 156 20.44 2.51 -12.11
N PRO A 157 20.73 1.93 -13.28
CA PRO A 157 21.19 2.70 -14.43
C PRO A 157 20.18 3.79 -14.81
N PRO A 158 20.63 5.02 -15.14
CA PRO A 158 19.72 6.14 -15.42
C PRO A 158 18.80 5.89 -16.63
N GLU A 159 19.25 5.09 -17.61
CA GLU A 159 18.45 4.69 -18.79
C GLU A 159 17.21 3.87 -18.41
N ILE A 160 17.23 3.15 -17.31
CA ILE A 160 16.07 2.41 -16.80
C ILE A 160 14.94 3.38 -16.42
N GLY A 161 15.28 4.59 -15.93
CA GLY A 161 14.30 5.57 -15.51
C GLY A 161 13.41 5.05 -14.37
N ALA A 162 14.02 4.35 -13.40
CA ALA A 162 13.34 3.69 -12.29
C ALA A 162 12.52 4.67 -11.46
N SER A 163 11.27 4.30 -11.14
CA SER A 163 10.37 5.19 -10.38
C SER A 163 9.12 4.46 -9.88
N GLY A 164 8.33 5.14 -9.06
CA GLY A 164 7.00 4.70 -8.65
C GLY A 164 7.01 3.62 -7.58
N ASP A 165 6.20 2.61 -7.77
CA ASP A 165 6.06 1.51 -6.82
C ASP A 165 7.25 0.56 -6.90
N MET A 166 7.54 -0.08 -5.76
CA MET A 166 8.54 -1.14 -5.66
C MET A 166 7.94 -2.30 -4.88
N ALA A 167 8.26 -3.54 -5.27
CA ALA A 167 7.85 -4.75 -4.58
C ALA A 167 9.05 -5.66 -4.31
N LEU A 168 9.16 -6.18 -3.08
CA LEU A 168 10.17 -7.15 -2.67
C LEU A 168 9.71 -8.57 -3.01
N ASP A 169 10.57 -9.37 -3.61
CA ASP A 169 10.26 -10.76 -4.00
C ASP A 169 10.16 -11.71 -2.79
N ALA A 170 9.55 -12.86 -3.00
CA ALA A 170 9.28 -13.85 -1.97
C ALA A 170 10.55 -14.40 -1.30
N ASP A 171 11.62 -14.57 -2.05
CA ASP A 171 12.92 -15.05 -1.55
C ASP A 171 13.82 -13.94 -0.99
N GLU A 172 13.35 -12.68 -1.03
CA GLU A 172 14.08 -11.50 -0.60
C GLU A 172 15.45 -11.36 -1.31
N GLU A 173 15.49 -11.73 -2.59
CA GLU A 173 16.68 -11.57 -3.44
C GLU A 173 16.54 -10.49 -4.50
N TYR A 174 15.30 -10.17 -4.90
CA TYR A 174 14.99 -9.15 -5.90
C TYR A 174 13.99 -8.13 -5.39
N VAL A 175 14.12 -6.92 -5.92
CA VAL A 175 13.05 -5.91 -5.89
C VAL A 175 12.64 -5.60 -7.31
N TYR A 176 11.33 -5.43 -7.54
CA TYR A 176 10.73 -5.08 -8.83
C TYR A 176 10.19 -3.67 -8.78
N PHE A 177 10.38 -2.90 -9.84
CA PHE A 177 9.95 -1.51 -9.93
C PHE A 177 9.62 -1.12 -11.37
N ARG A 178 9.01 0.06 -11.54
CA ARG A 178 8.64 0.57 -12.85
C ARG A 178 9.86 1.05 -13.61
N ALA A 179 10.00 0.61 -14.87
CA ALA A 179 10.91 1.17 -15.86
C ALA A 179 10.24 2.33 -16.61
N GLY A 180 11.03 3.34 -16.97
CA GLY A 180 10.59 4.55 -17.63
C GLY A 180 10.18 4.35 -19.09
N LYS A 181 9.59 5.40 -19.67
CA LYS A 181 9.04 5.37 -21.04
C LYS A 181 10.09 5.14 -22.10
N GLU A 182 11.24 5.78 -21.98
CA GLU A 182 12.32 5.72 -22.98
C GLU A 182 12.86 4.31 -23.12
N GLU A 183 13.23 3.68 -22.00
CA GLU A 183 13.70 2.31 -22.00
C GLU A 183 12.61 1.34 -22.48
N SER A 184 11.40 1.48 -21.95
CA SER A 184 10.29 0.59 -22.31
C SER A 184 9.94 0.62 -23.80
N SER A 185 10.07 1.78 -24.46
CA SER A 185 9.79 1.91 -25.90
C SER A 185 10.70 1.03 -26.77
N LYS A 186 11.94 0.77 -26.33
CA LYS A 186 12.92 -0.05 -27.07
C LYS A 186 12.54 -1.54 -27.10
N HIS A 187 11.68 -1.96 -26.19
CA HIS A 187 11.30 -3.36 -25.99
C HIS A 187 9.89 -3.69 -26.46
N LEU A 188 9.13 -2.71 -26.96
CA LEU A 188 7.83 -2.98 -27.57
C LEU A 188 7.96 -3.44 -29.02
N PRO A 189 7.12 -4.37 -29.50
CA PRO A 189 7.05 -4.73 -30.91
C PRO A 189 6.81 -3.49 -31.78
N GLU A 190 7.41 -3.47 -32.97
CA GLU A 190 7.17 -2.41 -33.96
C GLU A 190 5.68 -2.29 -34.27
N GLY A 191 5.20 -1.05 -34.41
CA GLY A 191 3.77 -0.75 -34.66
C GLY A 191 2.85 -0.88 -33.46
N THR A 192 3.38 -1.17 -32.24
CA THR A 192 2.55 -1.20 -31.03
C THR A 192 1.87 0.15 -30.79
N LYS A 193 0.52 0.15 -30.72
CA LYS A 193 -0.25 1.35 -30.39
C LYS A 193 -0.07 1.70 -28.92
N ILE A 194 0.57 2.82 -28.67
CA ILE A 194 0.78 3.33 -27.31
C ILE A 194 -0.49 3.97 -26.79
N SER A 195 -0.86 3.65 -25.56
CA SER A 195 -2.03 4.24 -24.89
C SER A 195 -1.79 5.72 -24.56
N ALA A 196 -2.78 6.55 -24.85
CA ALA A 196 -2.81 7.95 -24.44
C ALA A 196 -3.35 8.09 -23.01
N ASN A 197 -3.20 9.28 -22.41
CA ASN A 197 -3.86 9.61 -21.15
C ASN A 197 -5.38 9.67 -21.36
N PHE A 198 -6.12 9.25 -20.36
CA PHE A 198 -7.58 9.34 -20.33
C PHE A 198 -8.09 9.29 -18.86
N GLY A 199 -9.41 9.28 -18.71
CA GLY A 199 -10.07 9.18 -17.42
C GLY A 199 -10.00 10.45 -16.57
N PRO A 200 -10.52 10.41 -15.35
CA PRO A 200 -10.74 11.61 -14.54
C PRO A 200 -9.44 12.29 -14.07
N ARG A 201 -8.35 11.54 -14.00
CA ARG A 201 -7.03 12.05 -13.60
C ARG A 201 -6.11 12.34 -14.78
N ASN A 202 -6.61 12.20 -16.01
CA ASN A 202 -5.84 12.42 -17.24
C ASN A 202 -4.46 11.71 -17.19
N MET A 203 -4.48 10.41 -16.93
CA MET A 203 -3.29 9.56 -16.80
C MET A 203 -3.50 8.22 -17.50
N GLY A 204 -2.50 7.36 -17.48
CA GLY A 204 -2.57 6.02 -18.10
C GLY A 204 -1.73 5.87 -19.35
N ALA A 205 -1.15 6.97 -19.87
CA ALA A 205 -0.33 6.91 -21.07
C ALA A 205 0.94 6.06 -20.87
N GLY A 206 1.18 5.21 -21.85
CA GLY A 206 2.41 4.45 -21.98
C GLY A 206 3.50 5.13 -22.84
N PRO A 207 4.51 4.36 -23.22
CA PRO A 207 4.79 3.03 -22.68
C PRO A 207 5.33 3.08 -21.25
N ALA A 208 5.30 1.96 -20.56
CA ALA A 208 6.02 1.72 -19.33
C ALA A 208 6.47 0.26 -19.27
N GLY A 209 7.29 -0.09 -18.31
CA GLY A 209 7.77 -1.46 -18.14
C GLY A 209 8.03 -1.80 -16.69
N LEU A 210 8.49 -3.03 -16.50
CA LEU A 210 9.00 -3.52 -15.24
C LEU A 210 10.50 -3.81 -15.39
N ALA A 211 11.24 -3.51 -14.34
CA ALA A 211 12.62 -3.91 -14.15
C ALA A 211 12.80 -4.49 -12.75
N GLY A 212 13.89 -5.22 -12.54
CA GLY A 212 14.22 -5.78 -11.23
C GLY A 212 15.69 -5.62 -10.92
N MET A 213 16.01 -5.47 -9.64
CA MET A 213 17.38 -5.42 -9.14
C MET A 213 17.61 -6.57 -8.15
N ASN A 214 18.69 -7.30 -8.33
CA ASN A 214 19.18 -8.22 -7.31
C ASN A 214 19.79 -7.42 -6.15
N ILE A 215 19.22 -7.53 -4.96
CA ILE A 215 19.62 -6.71 -3.79
C ILE A 215 20.96 -7.14 -3.17
N LYS A 216 21.51 -8.30 -3.58
CA LYS A 216 22.83 -8.77 -3.13
C LYS A 216 23.94 -8.26 -4.03
N THR A 217 23.71 -8.27 -5.35
CA THR A 217 24.73 -7.90 -6.36
C THR A 217 24.59 -6.47 -6.88
N GLY A 218 23.39 -5.86 -6.77
CA GLY A 218 23.07 -4.57 -7.36
C GLY A 218 22.78 -4.64 -8.86
N GLU A 219 22.82 -5.82 -9.46
CA GLU A 219 22.55 -6.01 -10.90
C GLU A 219 21.09 -5.71 -11.23
N THR A 220 20.87 -4.82 -12.19
CA THR A 220 19.54 -4.43 -12.68
C THR A 220 19.29 -5.05 -14.06
N ARG A 221 18.08 -5.61 -14.25
CA ARG A 221 17.62 -6.12 -15.53
C ARG A 221 16.24 -5.61 -15.89
N PHE A 222 16.02 -5.39 -17.17
CA PHE A 222 14.69 -5.12 -17.72
C PHE A 222 13.89 -6.43 -17.79
N ILE A 223 12.58 -6.38 -17.53
CA ILE A 223 11.71 -7.56 -17.47
C ILE A 223 10.73 -7.56 -18.65
N VAL A 224 9.89 -6.53 -18.76
CA VAL A 224 8.84 -6.46 -19.78
C VAL A 224 8.41 -5.03 -20.05
N ALA A 225 8.02 -4.74 -21.30
CA ALA A 225 7.36 -3.49 -21.69
C ALA A 225 5.87 -3.70 -21.94
N VAL A 226 5.09 -2.67 -21.65
CA VAL A 226 3.65 -2.59 -21.95
C VAL A 226 3.31 -1.23 -22.55
N PRO A 227 2.26 -1.13 -23.41
CA PRO A 227 1.91 0.12 -24.09
C PRO A 227 1.18 1.14 -23.22
N PHE A 228 1.08 0.93 -21.93
CA PHE A 228 0.31 1.74 -20.97
C PHE A 228 1.11 2.04 -19.70
N GLN A 229 0.59 2.93 -18.85
CA GLN A 229 1.22 3.26 -17.57
C GLN A 229 1.09 2.12 -16.56
N VAL A 230 2.21 1.68 -16.00
CA VAL A 230 2.26 0.67 -14.93
C VAL A 230 2.12 1.32 -13.56
N GLY A 231 1.32 0.71 -12.69
CA GLY A 231 1.21 1.03 -11.27
C GLY A 231 0.90 -0.21 -10.43
N HIS A 232 0.81 -0.04 -9.11
CA HIS A 232 0.50 -1.08 -8.13
C HIS A 232 1.32 -2.37 -8.30
N ILE A 233 2.64 -2.23 -8.46
CA ILE A 233 3.54 -3.38 -8.62
C ILE A 233 3.56 -4.18 -7.33
N GLN A 234 3.27 -5.48 -7.44
CA GLN A 234 3.26 -6.44 -6.33
C GLN A 234 4.08 -7.66 -6.73
N ALA A 235 4.93 -8.15 -5.85
CA ALA A 235 5.52 -9.48 -5.97
C ALA A 235 4.68 -10.47 -5.15
N ASN A 236 4.47 -11.68 -5.66
CA ASN A 236 3.78 -12.72 -4.92
C ASN A 236 4.64 -13.11 -3.70
N PRO A 237 4.16 -12.91 -2.44
CA PRO A 237 4.99 -13.13 -1.27
C PRO A 237 5.30 -14.60 -0.96
N TRP A 238 4.77 -15.53 -1.75
CA TRP A 238 4.92 -16.99 -1.59
C TRP A 238 5.56 -17.67 -2.79
N VAL A 239 5.61 -16.99 -3.97
CA VAL A 239 6.10 -17.57 -5.22
C VAL A 239 7.12 -16.61 -5.84
N PRO A 240 8.41 -16.92 -5.73
CA PRO A 240 9.46 -16.07 -6.31
C PRO A 240 9.26 -15.82 -7.81
N GLY A 241 9.49 -14.59 -8.22
CA GLY A 241 9.41 -14.16 -9.60
C GLY A 241 8.00 -14.05 -10.18
N GLU A 242 6.94 -14.13 -9.39
CA GLU A 242 5.57 -13.88 -9.87
C GLU A 242 5.13 -12.46 -9.51
N ILE A 243 4.81 -11.66 -10.54
CA ILE A 243 4.51 -10.23 -10.41
C ILE A 243 3.07 -9.96 -10.85
N VAL A 244 2.34 -9.16 -10.07
CA VAL A 244 1.04 -8.59 -10.42
C VAL A 244 1.18 -7.08 -10.47
N PHE A 245 0.56 -6.45 -11.47
CA PHE A 245 0.59 -5.00 -11.64
C PHE A 245 -0.68 -4.52 -12.34
N CYS A 246 -0.89 -3.21 -12.40
CA CYS A 246 -2.06 -2.66 -13.06
C CYS A 246 -1.73 -1.67 -14.18
N TRP A 247 -2.67 -1.50 -15.09
CA TRP A 247 -2.76 -0.30 -15.91
C TRP A 247 -3.35 0.83 -15.06
N GLU A 248 -2.49 1.72 -14.59
CA GLU A 248 -2.89 2.81 -13.70
C GLU A 248 -3.46 3.99 -14.48
N THR A 249 -4.73 4.28 -14.24
CA THR A 249 -5.47 5.34 -14.94
C THR A 249 -6.15 6.31 -13.98
N GLY A 250 -6.07 6.04 -12.68
CA GLY A 250 -6.83 6.79 -11.68
C GLY A 250 -8.34 6.63 -11.79
N GLY A 251 -8.81 5.61 -12.51
CA GLY A 251 -10.21 5.27 -12.74
C GLY A 251 -10.34 3.93 -13.43
N LYS A 252 -11.44 3.72 -14.17
CA LYS A 252 -11.61 2.49 -14.95
C LYS A 252 -10.62 2.43 -16.10
N ALA A 253 -9.82 1.37 -16.15
CA ALA A 253 -9.00 1.01 -17.30
C ALA A 253 -9.76 0.03 -18.22
N PRO A 254 -9.41 -0.06 -19.51
CA PRO A 254 -9.96 -1.08 -20.41
C PRO A 254 -9.66 -2.50 -19.94
N GLN A 255 -8.46 -2.71 -19.43
CA GLN A 255 -7.97 -3.95 -18.82
C GLN A 255 -6.98 -3.57 -17.74
N ARG A 256 -7.42 -3.56 -16.46
CA ARG A 256 -6.60 -3.02 -15.37
C ARG A 256 -5.52 -4.00 -14.90
N THR A 257 -5.87 -5.24 -14.61
CA THR A 257 -5.01 -6.15 -13.86
C THR A 257 -4.23 -7.10 -14.76
N TRP A 258 -2.92 -7.22 -14.49
CA TRP A 258 -1.98 -7.99 -15.28
C TRP A 258 -1.05 -8.82 -14.39
N THR A 259 -0.50 -9.89 -14.95
CA THR A 259 0.55 -10.68 -14.31
C THR A 259 1.65 -11.01 -15.31
N VAL A 260 2.87 -11.19 -14.81
CA VAL A 260 4.06 -11.57 -15.57
C VAL A 260 5.04 -12.29 -14.64
N ARG A 261 5.91 -13.11 -15.21
CA ARG A 261 7.06 -13.69 -14.51
C ARG A 261 8.26 -12.74 -14.57
N ALA A 262 9.12 -12.79 -13.55
CA ALA A 262 10.33 -11.96 -13.49
C ALA A 262 11.34 -12.24 -14.62
N ASP A 263 11.22 -13.36 -15.34
CA ASP A 263 11.99 -13.66 -16.56
C ASP A 263 11.37 -13.04 -17.83
N GLY A 264 10.28 -12.25 -17.70
CA GLY A 264 9.56 -11.61 -18.79
C GLY A 264 8.51 -12.51 -19.47
N THR A 265 8.41 -13.78 -19.09
CA THR A 265 7.44 -14.70 -19.68
C THR A 265 6.06 -14.58 -19.03
N GLY A 266 5.04 -15.09 -19.72
CA GLY A 266 3.69 -15.21 -19.16
C GLY A 266 2.95 -13.90 -18.95
N LEU A 267 3.34 -12.80 -19.62
CA LEU A 267 2.57 -11.55 -19.59
C LEU A 267 1.15 -11.80 -20.10
N ARG A 268 0.17 -11.51 -19.23
CA ARG A 268 -1.25 -11.68 -19.56
C ARG A 268 -2.16 -10.86 -18.65
N PRO A 269 -3.40 -10.58 -19.08
CA PRO A 269 -4.45 -10.15 -18.16
C PRO A 269 -4.62 -11.16 -17.01
N LEU A 270 -4.76 -10.65 -15.80
CA LEU A 270 -5.09 -11.47 -14.64
C LEU A 270 -6.53 -11.96 -14.74
N TYR A 271 -7.47 -11.04 -14.97
CA TYR A 271 -8.89 -11.24 -15.18
C TYR A 271 -9.29 -10.48 -16.45
N HIS A 272 -10.04 -11.10 -17.35
CA HIS A 272 -10.55 -10.42 -18.55
C HIS A 272 -11.76 -9.57 -18.20
N GLU A 273 -11.56 -8.26 -18.20
CA GLU A 273 -12.60 -7.28 -17.87
C GLU A 273 -13.50 -7.01 -19.08
N SER A 274 -14.81 -7.08 -18.88
CA SER A 274 -15.78 -6.62 -19.87
C SER A 274 -15.93 -5.09 -19.84
N ASP A 275 -16.56 -4.53 -20.87
CA ASP A 275 -16.86 -3.09 -20.94
C ASP A 275 -17.71 -2.59 -19.77
N TYR A 276 -18.44 -3.46 -19.11
CA TYR A 276 -19.34 -3.16 -17.99
C TYR A 276 -18.74 -3.39 -16.62
N GLU A 277 -17.51 -3.88 -16.54
CA GLU A 277 -16.83 -4.16 -15.28
C GLU A 277 -15.75 -3.12 -15.01
N TRP A 278 -15.64 -2.68 -13.79
CA TRP A 278 -14.53 -1.91 -13.31
C TRP A 278 -13.81 -2.69 -12.20
N VAL A 279 -12.66 -3.24 -12.50
CA VAL A 279 -11.77 -3.87 -11.53
C VAL A 279 -10.79 -2.83 -10.99
N THR A 280 -10.57 -2.84 -9.68
CA THR A 280 -9.63 -1.91 -9.03
C THR A 280 -9.12 -2.48 -7.70
N HIS A 281 -8.06 -1.86 -7.16
CA HIS A 281 -7.48 -2.13 -5.84
C HIS A 281 -7.12 -3.60 -5.61
N GLU A 282 -6.50 -4.21 -6.60
CA GLU A 282 -6.01 -5.58 -6.57
C GLU A 282 -4.95 -5.79 -5.48
N ALA A 283 -5.00 -6.93 -4.77
CA ALA A 283 -4.02 -7.34 -3.77
C ALA A 283 -3.80 -8.86 -3.83
N ILE A 284 -2.54 -9.31 -3.84
CA ILE A 284 -2.21 -10.74 -3.69
C ILE A 284 -2.46 -11.11 -2.24
N ILE A 285 -3.38 -12.05 -2.00
CA ILE A 285 -3.86 -12.40 -0.66
C ILE A 285 -3.40 -13.77 -0.18
N SER A 286 -3.09 -14.68 -1.09
CA SER A 286 -2.53 -16.00 -0.80
C SER A 286 -1.60 -16.43 -1.93
N LYS A 287 -0.95 -17.58 -1.78
CA LYS A 287 -0.03 -18.14 -2.77
C LYS A 287 -0.61 -18.15 -4.20
N ASP A 288 -1.90 -18.42 -4.33
CA ASP A 288 -2.55 -18.63 -5.61
C ASP A 288 -3.72 -17.68 -5.88
N GLU A 289 -3.93 -16.66 -5.04
CA GLU A 289 -5.12 -15.81 -5.16
C GLU A 289 -4.82 -14.32 -5.09
N VAL A 290 -5.54 -13.58 -5.93
CA VAL A 290 -5.59 -12.12 -5.93
C VAL A 290 -7.02 -11.68 -5.67
N ALA A 291 -7.20 -10.82 -4.67
CA ALA A 291 -8.45 -10.12 -4.43
C ALA A 291 -8.47 -8.79 -5.18
N PHE A 292 -9.66 -8.36 -5.61
CA PHE A 292 -9.88 -7.03 -6.18
C PHE A 292 -11.30 -6.56 -5.92
N ALA A 293 -11.51 -5.25 -5.92
CA ALA A 293 -12.84 -4.70 -5.99
C ALA A 293 -13.34 -4.77 -7.43
N ILE A 294 -14.53 -5.37 -7.65
CA ILE A 294 -15.21 -5.36 -8.92
C ILE A 294 -16.52 -4.60 -8.79
N MET A 295 -16.69 -3.60 -9.63
CA MET A 295 -17.88 -2.76 -9.67
C MET A 295 -18.46 -2.85 -11.07
N GLY A 296 -19.56 -3.59 -11.20
CA GLY A 296 -20.28 -3.73 -12.46
C GLY A 296 -20.81 -2.38 -12.96
N ASP A 297 -21.04 -2.32 -14.25
CA ASP A 297 -21.83 -1.31 -14.96
C ASP A 297 -21.30 0.14 -14.95
N ARG A 298 -19.98 0.32 -14.85
CA ARG A 298 -19.41 1.65 -15.13
C ARG A 298 -18.92 1.75 -16.56
N LYS A 299 -19.35 2.82 -17.25
CA LYS A 299 -18.90 3.09 -18.63
C LYS A 299 -17.40 3.26 -18.70
N LEU A 300 -16.79 2.60 -19.67
CA LEU A 300 -15.39 2.79 -19.99
C LEU A 300 -15.17 4.17 -20.59
N SER A 301 -14.21 4.93 -20.04
CA SER A 301 -13.69 6.15 -20.66
C SER A 301 -12.44 5.79 -21.47
N THR A 302 -12.50 6.03 -22.77
CA THR A 302 -11.32 5.89 -23.65
C THR A 302 -11.03 7.23 -24.32
N PRO A 303 -9.85 7.41 -24.95
CA PRO A 303 -9.57 8.64 -25.73
C PRO A 303 -10.60 8.90 -26.82
N GLU A 304 -11.16 7.84 -27.43
CA GLU A 304 -12.16 7.91 -28.49
C GLU A 304 -13.58 8.14 -27.95
N LYS A 305 -13.83 7.75 -26.71
CA LYS A 305 -15.14 7.86 -26.03
C LYS A 305 -14.94 8.38 -24.61
N PRO A 306 -14.60 9.65 -24.45
CA PRO A 306 -14.41 10.23 -23.13
C PRO A 306 -15.73 10.24 -22.34
N VAL A 307 -15.68 9.89 -21.05
CA VAL A 307 -16.78 10.05 -20.11
C VAL A 307 -16.58 11.35 -19.35
N ASP A 308 -17.62 12.17 -19.27
CA ASP A 308 -17.61 13.36 -18.41
C ASP A 308 -17.76 12.90 -16.94
N PHE A 309 -16.65 12.81 -16.21
CA PHE A 309 -16.65 12.43 -14.82
C PHE A 309 -17.14 13.52 -13.86
N LYS A 310 -17.31 14.75 -14.33
CA LYS A 310 -17.97 15.82 -13.56
C LYS A 310 -19.47 15.65 -13.59
N ASN A 311 -19.99 15.09 -14.70
CA ASN A 311 -21.38 14.74 -14.89
C ASN A 311 -21.50 13.29 -15.39
N PRO A 312 -21.20 12.29 -14.55
CA PRO A 312 -21.16 10.88 -14.98
C PRO A 312 -22.53 10.33 -15.37
N GLY A 313 -23.56 11.12 -15.24
CA GLY A 313 -24.95 10.69 -15.32
C GLY A 313 -25.47 10.13 -14.00
N PRO A 314 -26.77 9.93 -13.86
CA PRO A 314 -27.35 9.34 -12.65
C PRO A 314 -26.85 7.91 -12.48
N GLU A 315 -26.65 7.48 -11.24
CA GLU A 315 -26.20 6.12 -10.88
C GLU A 315 -27.10 5.04 -11.46
N LEU A 316 -28.37 5.35 -11.68
CA LEU A 316 -29.35 4.49 -12.37
C LEU A 316 -28.91 4.06 -13.78
N THR A 317 -28.09 4.86 -14.47
CA THR A 317 -27.54 4.51 -15.79
C THR A 317 -26.41 3.49 -15.71
N TRP A 318 -25.86 3.26 -14.52
CA TRP A 318 -24.82 2.26 -14.29
C TRP A 318 -25.38 0.88 -14.01
N GLY A 319 -26.70 0.77 -13.78
CA GLY A 319 -27.42 -0.46 -13.46
C GLY A 319 -27.18 -0.97 -12.05
N ASN A 320 -27.78 -2.12 -11.73
CA ASN A 320 -27.65 -2.76 -10.43
C ASN A 320 -26.36 -3.54 -10.36
N SER A 321 -25.40 -3.09 -9.55
CA SER A 321 -24.24 -3.89 -9.20
C SER A 321 -24.63 -5.05 -8.28
N GLY A 322 -23.85 -6.14 -8.32
CA GLY A 322 -24.11 -7.32 -7.46
C GLY A 322 -25.14 -8.28 -8.00
N THR A 323 -25.64 -8.10 -9.22
CA THR A 323 -26.47 -9.10 -9.91
C THR A 323 -25.61 -10.14 -10.61
N ARG A 324 -26.22 -11.24 -11.06
CA ARG A 324 -25.51 -12.27 -11.84
C ARG A 324 -24.97 -11.72 -13.16
N GLU A 325 -25.70 -10.79 -13.79
CA GLU A 325 -25.36 -10.18 -15.07
C GLU A 325 -24.34 -9.06 -14.92
N LYS A 326 -24.28 -8.44 -13.72
CA LYS A 326 -23.41 -7.31 -13.40
C LYS A 326 -22.74 -7.55 -12.05
N PRO A 327 -21.76 -8.44 -11.97
CA PRO A 327 -21.13 -8.80 -10.72
C PRO A 327 -20.42 -7.58 -10.11
N SER A 328 -20.66 -7.39 -8.81
CA SER A 328 -19.98 -6.36 -8.04
C SER A 328 -19.71 -6.93 -6.66
N GLY A 329 -18.61 -6.50 -6.05
CA GLY A 329 -18.23 -7.00 -4.75
C GLY A 329 -16.72 -7.17 -4.59
N LEU A 330 -16.32 -7.95 -3.59
CA LEU A 330 -14.96 -8.43 -3.45
C LEU A 330 -14.79 -9.66 -4.33
N GLY A 331 -14.10 -9.49 -5.46
CA GLY A 331 -13.73 -10.59 -6.35
C GLY A 331 -12.42 -11.22 -5.91
N ILE A 332 -12.32 -12.53 -6.03
CA ILE A 332 -11.09 -13.29 -5.82
C ILE A 332 -10.85 -14.16 -7.05
N ILE A 333 -9.69 -14.00 -7.67
CA ILE A 333 -9.28 -14.83 -8.81
C ILE A 333 -8.10 -15.72 -8.42
N ASN A 334 -8.18 -16.98 -8.85
CA ASN A 334 -7.09 -17.91 -8.72
C ASN A 334 -6.08 -17.73 -9.87
N LEU A 335 -4.82 -17.49 -9.54
CA LEU A 335 -3.72 -17.29 -10.50
C LEU A 335 -3.45 -18.52 -11.39
N ARG A 336 -3.80 -19.73 -10.94
CA ARG A 336 -3.55 -21.00 -11.63
C ARG A 336 -4.73 -21.42 -12.50
N THR A 337 -5.94 -21.49 -11.91
CA THR A 337 -7.15 -21.93 -12.62
C THR A 337 -7.82 -20.81 -13.40
N ARG A 338 -7.57 -19.55 -13.03
CA ARG A 338 -8.23 -18.33 -13.55
C ARG A 338 -9.72 -18.24 -13.20
N GLU A 339 -10.19 -19.08 -12.33
CA GLU A 339 -11.54 -18.98 -11.82
C GLU A 339 -11.69 -17.80 -10.88
N MET A 340 -12.72 -17.00 -11.10
CA MET A 340 -13.07 -15.85 -10.28
C MET A 340 -14.36 -16.09 -9.53
N THR A 341 -14.36 -15.76 -8.25
CA THR A 341 -15.54 -15.84 -7.37
C THR A 341 -15.78 -14.50 -6.71
N ILE A 342 -17.03 -14.18 -6.39
CA ILE A 342 -17.40 -13.03 -5.57
C ILE A 342 -17.54 -13.52 -4.13
N ALA A 343 -16.65 -13.08 -3.25
CA ALA A 343 -16.62 -13.50 -1.85
C ALA A 343 -17.68 -12.78 -1.01
N GLY A 344 -18.01 -11.53 -1.34
CA GLY A 344 -19.04 -10.76 -0.65
C GLY A 344 -19.40 -9.50 -1.42
N GLN A 345 -20.60 -8.97 -1.15
CA GLN A 345 -21.17 -7.84 -1.86
C GLN A 345 -21.87 -6.89 -0.88
N THR A 346 -21.79 -5.58 -1.14
CA THR A 346 -22.59 -4.57 -0.46
C THR A 346 -23.72 -4.07 -1.36
N ALA A 347 -24.56 -3.19 -0.82
CA ALA A 347 -25.57 -2.52 -1.65
C ALA A 347 -24.93 -1.79 -2.83
N SER A 348 -25.66 -1.72 -3.94
CA SER A 348 -25.21 -1.04 -5.16
C SER A 348 -24.65 0.36 -4.86
N GLY A 349 -23.49 0.67 -5.41
CA GLY A 349 -22.83 1.97 -5.25
C GLY A 349 -22.14 2.23 -3.91
N SER A 350 -22.15 1.29 -2.95
CA SER A 350 -21.53 1.48 -1.63
C SER A 350 -20.08 0.97 -1.53
N GLY A 351 -19.60 0.21 -2.46
CA GLY A 351 -18.29 -0.45 -2.48
C GLY A 351 -18.40 -1.90 -2.97
N PRO A 352 -17.41 -2.77 -2.71
CA PRO A 352 -16.18 -2.57 -1.94
C PRO A 352 -15.21 -1.59 -2.61
N TRP A 353 -14.22 -1.11 -1.84
CA TRP A 353 -13.20 -0.21 -2.40
C TRP A 353 -11.80 -0.83 -2.28
N HIS A 354 -11.15 -0.79 -1.11
CA HIS A 354 -9.89 -1.49 -0.91
C HIS A 354 -10.13 -2.86 -0.30
N VAL A 355 -9.47 -3.86 -0.83
CA VAL A 355 -9.72 -5.26 -0.50
C VAL A 355 -8.45 -5.95 0.00
N ASN A 356 -8.62 -6.96 0.84
CA ASN A 356 -7.53 -7.81 1.31
C ASN A 356 -8.08 -9.18 1.75
N GLY A 357 -7.19 -10.13 2.03
CA GLY A 357 -7.55 -11.46 2.54
C GLY A 357 -6.49 -12.05 3.45
N SER A 358 -6.88 -12.98 4.30
CA SER A 358 -5.95 -13.73 5.13
C SER A 358 -5.17 -14.75 4.32
N ALA A 359 -3.89 -14.95 4.65
CA ALA A 359 -2.97 -15.83 3.91
C ALA A 359 -3.40 -17.30 3.88
N ASP A 360 -4.18 -17.74 4.87
CA ASP A 360 -4.77 -19.08 4.95
C ASP A 360 -6.00 -19.26 4.05
N GLY A 361 -6.43 -18.19 3.37
CA GLY A 361 -7.61 -18.20 2.50
C GLY A 361 -8.95 -18.23 3.22
N ARG A 362 -8.99 -18.11 4.55
CA ARG A 362 -10.22 -18.21 5.34
C ARG A 362 -11.06 -16.94 5.31
N TRP A 363 -10.41 -15.81 5.46
CA TRP A 363 -11.07 -14.51 5.62
C TRP A 363 -10.80 -13.60 4.44
N ALA A 364 -11.74 -12.71 4.16
CA ALA A 364 -11.55 -11.55 3.31
C ALA A 364 -12.11 -10.31 4.00
N ALA A 365 -11.58 -9.14 3.67
CA ALA A 365 -12.02 -7.87 4.21
C ALA A 365 -11.94 -6.77 3.17
N PHE A 366 -12.79 -5.75 3.33
CA PHE A 366 -12.75 -4.55 2.49
C PHE A 366 -13.25 -3.32 3.26
N ASP A 367 -12.87 -2.15 2.78
CA ASP A 367 -13.56 -0.92 3.13
C ASP A 367 -14.59 -0.54 2.07
N ASP A 368 -15.64 0.18 2.48
CA ASP A 368 -16.62 0.78 1.59
C ASP A 368 -16.38 2.28 1.37
N PHE A 369 -17.18 2.93 0.53
CA PHE A 369 -17.09 4.38 0.27
C PHE A 369 -17.41 5.23 1.50
N LYS A 370 -18.10 4.67 2.51
CA LYS A 370 -18.37 5.31 3.81
C LYS A 370 -17.30 4.98 4.84
N ARG A 371 -16.23 4.25 4.42
CA ARG A 371 -15.09 3.84 5.26
C ARG A 371 -15.44 2.81 6.34
N ASN A 372 -16.55 2.12 6.21
CA ASN A 372 -16.87 0.96 7.03
C ASN A 372 -15.96 -0.21 6.63
N ILE A 373 -15.59 -1.03 7.61
CA ILE A 373 -14.78 -2.22 7.40
C ILE A 373 -15.68 -3.45 7.50
N TYR A 374 -15.67 -4.27 6.49
CA TYR A 374 -16.40 -5.53 6.43
C TYR A 374 -15.44 -6.71 6.52
N LEU A 375 -15.88 -7.75 7.23
CA LEU A 375 -15.20 -9.05 7.32
C LEU A 375 -16.09 -10.13 6.71
N ILE A 376 -15.50 -11.00 5.90
CA ILE A 376 -16.18 -12.10 5.20
C ILE A 376 -15.56 -13.43 5.65
N ASP A 377 -16.40 -14.38 6.03
CA ASP A 377 -16.04 -15.80 6.13
C ASP A 377 -16.21 -16.43 4.74
N ARG A 378 -15.11 -16.71 4.06
CA ARG A 378 -15.12 -17.25 2.69
C ARG A 378 -15.70 -18.66 2.59
N LYS A 379 -15.72 -19.42 3.70
CA LYS A 379 -16.28 -20.78 3.76
C LYS A 379 -17.80 -20.76 3.86
N THR A 380 -18.35 -19.83 4.65
CA THR A 380 -19.81 -19.75 4.90
C THR A 380 -20.49 -18.65 4.08
N HIS A 381 -19.72 -17.77 3.43
CA HIS A 381 -20.18 -16.55 2.75
C HIS A 381 -20.88 -15.54 3.68
N GLU A 382 -20.72 -15.71 5.01
CA GLU A 382 -21.22 -14.74 5.96
C GLU A 382 -20.35 -13.48 5.95
N MET A 383 -21.00 -12.33 5.94
CA MET A 383 -20.35 -11.02 5.98
C MET A 383 -20.89 -10.21 7.14
N ILE A 384 -20.01 -9.57 7.91
CA ILE A 384 -20.38 -8.66 8.99
C ILE A 384 -19.74 -7.30 8.80
N LEU A 385 -20.39 -6.27 9.33
CA LEU A 385 -19.75 -4.99 9.61
C LEU A 385 -18.82 -5.17 10.80
N LEU A 386 -17.51 -5.12 10.56
CA LEU A 386 -16.49 -5.32 11.57
C LEU A 386 -16.19 -4.03 12.34
N SER A 387 -16.12 -2.89 11.63
CA SER A 387 -15.84 -1.58 12.23
C SER A 387 -16.50 -0.48 11.42
N GLY A 388 -16.96 0.57 12.11
CA GLY A 388 -17.63 1.73 11.50
C GLY A 388 -17.25 3.03 12.18
N GLY A 389 -17.91 4.14 11.80
CA GLY A 389 -17.64 5.45 12.42
C GLY A 389 -16.30 6.08 12.04
N HIS A 390 -15.61 5.55 11.02
CA HIS A 390 -14.41 6.18 10.49
C HIS A 390 -14.79 7.44 9.70
N LYS A 391 -14.06 8.53 9.94
CA LYS A 391 -14.41 9.84 9.37
C LYS A 391 -14.17 9.87 7.85
N THR A 392 -15.21 10.20 7.08
CA THR A 392 -15.12 10.35 5.62
C THR A 392 -14.32 11.59 5.19
N THR A 393 -14.06 12.51 6.11
CA THR A 393 -13.20 13.69 5.92
C THR A 393 -11.70 13.39 5.99
N ALA A 394 -11.31 12.18 6.41
CA ALA A 394 -9.92 11.74 6.42
C ALA A 394 -9.27 11.92 5.04
N SER A 395 -7.96 12.09 5.00
CA SER A 395 -7.20 12.33 3.76
C SER A 395 -7.23 11.14 2.80
N ASP A 396 -7.46 9.92 3.32
CA ASP A 396 -7.49 8.69 2.55
C ASP A 396 -8.43 7.65 3.18
N HIS A 397 -8.61 6.51 2.53
CA HIS A 397 -9.40 5.37 2.96
C HIS A 397 -8.67 4.50 4.01
N PRO A 398 -9.40 3.59 4.71
CA PRO A 398 -8.81 2.73 5.74
C PRO A 398 -7.80 1.69 5.25
N HIS A 399 -7.95 1.14 4.05
CA HIS A 399 -7.04 0.14 3.45
C HIS A 399 -6.82 -1.09 4.35
N PRO A 400 -7.83 -1.91 4.64
CA PRO A 400 -7.68 -3.05 5.55
C PRO A 400 -6.60 -4.02 5.08
N THR A 401 -5.75 -4.48 6.00
CA THR A 401 -4.69 -5.46 5.73
C THR A 401 -4.60 -6.46 6.87
N PHE A 402 -4.66 -7.76 6.57
CA PHE A 402 -4.55 -8.81 7.58
C PHE A 402 -3.13 -8.94 8.12
N SER A 403 -3.02 -9.24 9.41
CA SER A 403 -1.79 -9.77 9.99
C SER A 403 -1.47 -11.15 9.41
N ALA A 404 -0.19 -11.55 9.47
CA ALA A 404 0.26 -12.82 8.91
C ALA A 404 -0.45 -14.05 9.51
N ASP A 405 -0.86 -13.97 10.79
CA ASP A 405 -1.61 -15.01 11.50
C ASP A 405 -3.13 -14.95 11.25
N GLY A 406 -3.61 -13.97 10.47
CA GLY A 406 -5.03 -13.80 10.14
C GLY A 406 -5.94 -13.46 11.31
N THR A 407 -5.39 -13.04 12.47
CA THR A 407 -6.19 -12.80 13.69
C THR A 407 -6.66 -11.36 13.87
N ARG A 408 -6.09 -10.43 13.12
CA ARG A 408 -6.37 -9.00 13.20
C ARG A 408 -6.16 -8.29 11.88
N ILE A 409 -6.73 -7.11 11.77
CA ILE A 409 -6.64 -6.25 10.59
C ILE A 409 -6.04 -4.91 11.02
N GLU A 410 -5.03 -4.45 10.29
CA GLU A 410 -4.55 -3.08 10.37
C GLU A 410 -5.33 -2.19 9.40
N ILE A 411 -5.67 -1.00 9.86
CA ILE A 411 -6.22 0.09 9.07
C ILE A 411 -5.55 1.41 9.42
N GLN A 412 -5.76 2.41 8.58
CA GLN A 412 -5.54 3.82 8.92
C GLN A 412 -6.89 4.52 9.11
N SER A 413 -7.00 5.40 10.11
CA SER A 413 -8.28 6.05 10.40
C SER A 413 -8.12 7.40 11.07
N ALA A 414 -8.97 8.36 10.70
CA ALA A 414 -9.09 9.64 11.38
C ALA A 414 -10.14 9.62 12.50
N MET A 415 -10.64 8.45 12.93
CA MET A 415 -11.73 8.33 13.92
C MET A 415 -11.46 9.17 15.18
N ILE A 416 -10.23 9.11 15.70
CA ILE A 416 -9.84 9.82 16.94
C ILE A 416 -9.11 11.14 16.69
N SER A 417 -8.94 11.53 15.45
CA SER A 417 -8.21 12.75 15.09
C SER A 417 -9.03 14.00 15.39
N GLU A 418 -8.40 15.00 16.03
CA GLU A 418 -9.03 16.27 16.37
C GLU A 418 -9.29 17.14 15.15
N ASP A 419 -8.42 17.06 14.14
CA ASP A 419 -8.54 17.83 12.89
C ASP A 419 -9.49 17.18 11.87
N ASN A 420 -10.06 16.01 12.18
CA ASN A 420 -10.93 15.20 11.34
C ASN A 420 -10.32 14.71 10.01
N LYS A 421 -9.01 14.83 9.82
CA LYS A 421 -8.30 14.52 8.56
C LYS A 421 -7.09 13.62 8.76
N SER A 422 -6.26 13.93 9.78
CA SER A 422 -5.04 13.18 10.05
C SER A 422 -5.37 11.75 10.45
N MET A 423 -4.74 10.81 9.79
CA MET A 423 -4.94 9.39 10.05
C MET A 423 -4.00 8.89 11.13
N ASN A 424 -4.42 7.81 11.76
CA ASN A 424 -3.69 7.09 12.79
C ASN A 424 -3.70 5.60 12.46
N ILE A 425 -2.66 4.88 12.85
CA ILE A 425 -2.54 3.43 12.69
C ILE A 425 -3.43 2.75 13.73
N CYS A 426 -4.32 1.89 13.27
CA CYS A 426 -5.34 1.23 14.10
C CYS A 426 -5.38 -0.27 13.82
N ILE A 427 -5.47 -1.07 14.88
CA ILE A 427 -5.65 -2.52 14.84
C ILE A 427 -7.06 -2.88 15.26
N ILE A 428 -7.72 -3.69 14.44
CA ILE A 428 -9.04 -4.28 14.67
C ILE A 428 -8.85 -5.77 14.91
N PRO A 429 -9.11 -6.30 16.12
CA PRO A 429 -9.09 -7.75 16.34
C PRO A 429 -10.25 -8.43 15.64
N LEU A 430 -10.05 -9.61 15.07
CA LEU A 430 -11.17 -10.41 14.60
C LEU A 430 -11.99 -10.94 15.78
N PRO A 431 -13.33 -11.04 15.64
CA PRO A 431 -14.18 -11.55 16.72
C PRO A 431 -13.77 -12.97 17.13
N LYS A 432 -13.60 -13.20 18.44
CA LYS A 432 -13.21 -14.53 18.97
C LYS A 432 -14.11 -15.66 18.49
N ALA A 433 -15.43 -15.41 18.40
CA ALA A 433 -16.40 -16.38 17.89
C ALA A 433 -16.11 -16.79 16.44
N TRP A 434 -15.55 -15.88 15.62
CA TRP A 434 -15.17 -16.18 14.24
C TRP A 434 -13.88 -16.98 14.19
N LEU A 435 -12.87 -16.61 14.96
CA LEU A 435 -11.59 -17.33 15.01
C LEU A 435 -11.76 -18.79 15.50
N LEU A 436 -12.80 -19.09 16.27
CA LEU A 436 -13.13 -20.44 16.76
C LEU A 436 -13.95 -21.28 15.76
N ARG A 437 -14.40 -20.73 14.63
CA ARG A 437 -15.12 -21.47 13.58
C ARG A 437 -14.18 -22.50 12.93
N LYS A 438 -14.68 -23.72 12.77
CA LYS A 438 -13.94 -24.83 12.12
C LYS A 438 -14.14 -24.83 10.60
#